data_6852c7472d73b43ccb5950740581b61a
#
_entry.id   6852c7472d73b43ccb5950740581b61a
#
_cell.length_a   1.000
_cell.length_b   1.000
_cell.length_c   1.000
_cell.angle_alpha   90.00
_cell.angle_beta   90.00
_cell.angle_gamma   90.00
#
_symmetry.space_group_name_H-M   'P 1'
#
loop_
_entity.id
_entity.type
_entity.pdbx_description
1 polymer ?
#
loop_
_entity_poly.entity_id
_entity_poly.type
_entity_poly.pdbx_seq_one_letter_code
_entity_poly.pdbx_strand_id
1 'polypeptide(L)'
;FPGVHLPRAMELLGDLVADSQFPERELAKEREVVADEINLYLDTPTELIYDEFESLLFEGCSLGRNILGSVESLNGMTSAVARRFLTDYYTPGNMVFFFMGATPFARVKALAERYLGRLNRPTKAMNRRLPSPVPAFTRTIGRDTHQSHVIIGARAYDLHDPRRRALLLLNNLLGGPGMNSVLNVSLREKRGYVYTVESSVTSYTDTGVFTIYFGTDHHDTRRCIDLVRRELKRLREQRLSPAKLAAAKRQFIGQIEVSTDNSENVALALGKSFLRYGRFDSLAEIARRVEQITADDLLAVANDLLSEEQLSMLIYE
;
A
#
# COMPACT_ATOMS: atom_id res chain seq x y z
N PHE A 1 -24.75 4.50 -3.18
CA PHE A 1 -26.03 5.02 -3.70
C PHE A 1 -27.19 4.08 -3.40
N PRO A 2 -28.46 4.56 -3.33
CA PRO A 2 -29.63 3.68 -3.17
C PRO A 2 -29.81 2.75 -4.37
N GLY A 3 -30.17 1.47 -4.14
CA GLY A 3 -30.28 0.44 -5.18
C GLY A 3 -31.26 0.74 -6.32
N VAL A 4 -32.27 1.58 -6.08
CA VAL A 4 -33.23 2.06 -7.11
C VAL A 4 -32.53 2.86 -8.22
N HIS A 5 -31.40 3.49 -7.94
CA HIS A 5 -30.61 4.29 -8.89
C HIS A 5 -29.52 3.50 -9.60
N LEU A 6 -29.45 2.18 -9.40
CA LEU A 6 -28.41 1.35 -10.03
C LEU A 6 -28.30 1.54 -11.56
N PRO A 7 -29.39 1.59 -12.35
CA PRO A 7 -29.25 1.80 -13.80
C PRO A 7 -28.55 3.12 -14.14
N ARG A 8 -28.89 4.22 -13.42
CA ARG A 8 -28.29 5.53 -13.65
C ARG A 8 -26.82 5.57 -13.20
N ALA A 9 -26.50 4.92 -12.09
CA ALA A 9 -25.12 4.80 -11.62
C ALA A 9 -24.27 4.02 -12.64
N MET A 10 -24.80 2.93 -13.19
CA MET A 10 -24.12 2.14 -14.20
C MET A 10 -23.91 2.91 -15.52
N GLU A 11 -24.91 3.69 -15.92
CA GLU A 11 -24.81 4.57 -17.08
C GLU A 11 -23.68 5.59 -16.90
N LEU A 12 -23.68 6.30 -15.77
CA LEU A 12 -22.65 7.29 -15.45
C LEU A 12 -21.23 6.68 -15.39
N LEU A 13 -21.07 5.56 -14.70
CA LEU A 13 -19.79 4.85 -14.64
C LEU A 13 -19.31 4.40 -16.01
N GLY A 14 -20.25 3.87 -16.83
CA GLY A 14 -19.94 3.46 -18.20
C GLY A 14 -19.48 4.63 -19.07
N ASP A 15 -20.11 5.79 -18.93
CA ASP A 15 -19.73 7.01 -19.64
C ASP A 15 -18.35 7.52 -19.21
N LEU A 16 -18.13 7.65 -17.91
CA LEU A 16 -16.84 8.05 -17.35
C LEU A 16 -15.67 7.17 -17.82
N VAL A 17 -15.88 5.86 -17.84
CA VAL A 17 -14.82 4.90 -18.18
C VAL A 17 -14.59 4.77 -19.69
N ALA A 18 -15.67 4.86 -20.49
CA ALA A 18 -15.59 4.62 -21.92
C ALA A 18 -15.36 5.88 -22.75
N ASP A 19 -15.98 7.00 -22.38
CA ASP A 19 -16.18 8.16 -23.26
C ASP A 19 -15.71 9.48 -22.67
N SER A 20 -14.86 9.50 -21.63
CA SER A 20 -14.27 10.71 -21.08
C SER A 20 -13.60 11.57 -22.16
N GLN A 21 -13.94 12.84 -22.22
CA GLN A 21 -13.54 13.76 -23.31
C GLN A 21 -12.27 14.56 -23.04
N PHE A 22 -11.94 14.81 -21.79
CA PHE A 22 -10.78 15.60 -21.35
C PHE A 22 -10.66 16.94 -22.08
N PRO A 23 -11.65 17.88 -21.98
CA PRO A 23 -11.58 19.18 -22.65
C PRO A 23 -10.35 19.97 -22.18
N GLU A 24 -9.60 20.59 -23.09
CA GLU A 24 -8.37 21.34 -22.75
C GLU A 24 -8.61 22.45 -21.72
N ARG A 25 -9.77 23.11 -21.79
CA ARG A 25 -10.14 24.15 -20.82
C ARG A 25 -10.24 23.59 -19.39
N GLU A 26 -10.83 22.40 -19.22
CA GLU A 26 -10.98 21.79 -17.89
C GLU A 26 -9.66 21.19 -17.43
N LEU A 27 -8.87 20.60 -18.34
CA LEU A 27 -7.51 20.14 -18.03
C LEU A 27 -6.59 21.28 -17.57
N ALA A 28 -6.75 22.50 -18.12
CA ALA A 28 -5.97 23.64 -17.67
C ALA A 28 -6.25 23.98 -16.21
N LYS A 29 -7.53 23.96 -15.78
CA LYS A 29 -7.91 24.16 -14.38
C LYS A 29 -7.40 23.04 -13.49
N GLU A 30 -7.55 21.79 -13.94
CA GLU A 30 -7.11 20.62 -13.19
C GLU A 30 -5.60 20.62 -12.98
N ARG A 31 -4.82 21.08 -13.95
CA ARG A 31 -3.37 21.26 -13.79
C ARG A 31 -3.00 22.24 -12.66
N GLU A 32 -3.77 23.32 -12.49
CA GLU A 32 -3.57 24.25 -11.38
C GLU A 32 -3.89 23.58 -10.04
N VAL A 33 -5.01 22.86 -9.95
CA VAL A 33 -5.39 22.12 -8.74
C VAL A 33 -4.33 21.06 -8.37
N VAL A 34 -3.89 20.25 -9.33
CA VAL A 34 -2.87 19.23 -9.09
C VAL A 34 -1.50 19.85 -8.75
N ALA A 35 -1.17 21.02 -9.30
CA ALA A 35 0.05 21.74 -8.91
C ALA A 35 -0.01 22.18 -7.44
N ASP A 36 -1.16 22.68 -6.98
CA ASP A 36 -1.38 23.02 -5.57
C ASP A 36 -1.33 21.79 -4.67
N GLU A 37 -1.89 20.66 -5.10
CA GLU A 37 -1.79 19.38 -4.39
C GLU A 37 -0.32 18.91 -4.26
N ILE A 38 0.47 19.01 -5.33
CA ILE A 38 1.91 18.68 -5.31
C ILE A 38 2.63 19.57 -4.28
N ASN A 39 2.38 20.87 -4.28
CA ASN A 39 3.03 21.79 -3.34
C ASN A 39 2.64 21.47 -1.90
N LEU A 40 1.35 21.25 -1.63
CA LEU A 40 0.86 20.84 -0.31
C LEU A 40 1.53 19.54 0.17
N TYR A 41 1.68 18.58 -0.75
CA TYR A 41 2.31 17.30 -0.44
C TYR A 41 3.80 17.45 -0.11
N LEU A 42 4.52 18.32 -0.85
CA LEU A 42 5.93 18.64 -0.58
C LEU A 42 6.14 19.29 0.80
N ASP A 43 5.14 19.99 1.31
CA ASP A 43 5.12 20.61 2.63
C ASP A 43 4.64 19.66 3.75
N THR A 44 4.38 18.38 3.43
CA THR A 44 3.92 17.37 4.39
C THR A 44 4.98 16.28 4.60
N PRO A 45 5.96 16.48 5.49
CA PRO A 45 7.11 15.57 5.66
C PRO A 45 6.70 14.13 6.02
N THR A 46 5.59 13.97 6.74
CA THR A 46 5.06 12.67 7.19
C THR A 46 4.60 11.78 6.03
N GLU A 47 4.19 12.37 4.92
CA GLU A 47 3.76 11.66 3.71
C GLU A 47 4.92 11.57 2.70
N LEU A 48 5.59 12.69 2.47
CA LEU A 48 6.65 12.79 1.50
C LEU A 48 7.81 11.81 1.75
N ILE A 49 8.13 11.53 3.01
CA ILE A 49 9.23 10.62 3.36
C ILE A 49 9.03 9.20 2.82
N TYR A 50 7.77 8.74 2.69
CA TYR A 50 7.47 7.42 2.11
C TYR A 50 7.78 7.39 0.61
N ASP A 51 7.37 8.40 -0.13
CA ASP A 51 7.63 8.49 -1.57
C ASP A 51 9.11 8.69 -1.88
N GLU A 52 9.81 9.52 -1.10
CA GLU A 52 11.26 9.69 -1.26
C GLU A 52 12.02 8.40 -0.91
N PHE A 53 11.59 7.68 0.13
CA PHE A 53 12.16 6.39 0.47
C PHE A 53 11.94 5.35 -0.64
N GLU A 54 10.72 5.24 -1.18
CA GLU A 54 10.45 4.33 -2.30
C GLU A 54 11.18 4.76 -3.58
N SER A 55 11.33 6.06 -3.82
CA SER A 55 12.12 6.58 -4.94
C SER A 55 13.58 6.13 -4.90
N LEU A 56 14.18 6.15 -3.72
CA LEU A 56 15.54 5.66 -3.50
C LEU A 56 15.62 4.13 -3.59
N LEU A 57 14.64 3.44 -3.00
CA LEU A 57 14.60 1.97 -2.96
C LEU A 57 14.38 1.36 -4.36
N PHE A 58 13.67 2.05 -5.24
CA PHE A 58 13.34 1.65 -6.60
C PHE A 58 13.99 2.55 -7.66
N GLU A 59 15.17 3.08 -7.38
CA GLU A 59 15.91 3.93 -8.32
C GLU A 59 16.04 3.27 -9.70
N GLY A 60 15.81 4.03 -10.76
CA GLY A 60 15.83 3.54 -12.14
C GLY A 60 14.59 2.75 -12.59
N CYS A 61 13.60 2.57 -11.73
CA CYS A 61 12.35 1.89 -12.01
C CYS A 61 11.15 2.86 -11.96
N SER A 62 10.07 2.52 -12.67
CA SER A 62 8.84 3.32 -12.63
C SER A 62 8.16 3.36 -11.26
N LEU A 63 8.38 2.37 -10.40
CA LEU A 63 7.88 2.36 -9.02
C LEU A 63 8.53 3.45 -8.15
N GLY A 64 9.76 3.86 -8.45
CA GLY A 64 10.45 4.94 -7.74
C GLY A 64 10.03 6.35 -8.18
N ARG A 65 9.03 6.48 -9.04
CA ARG A 65 8.52 7.79 -9.43
C ARG A 65 7.37 8.19 -8.53
N ASN A 66 7.38 9.45 -8.06
CA ASN A 66 6.24 9.99 -7.32
C ASN A 66 4.97 9.90 -8.18
N ILE A 67 3.89 9.40 -7.59
CA ILE A 67 2.62 9.18 -8.28
C ILE A 67 1.95 10.49 -8.72
N LEU A 68 2.17 11.59 -8.00
CA LEU A 68 1.69 12.92 -8.36
C LEU A 68 2.50 13.54 -9.52
N GLY A 69 3.70 13.00 -9.79
CA GLY A 69 4.62 13.59 -10.77
C GLY A 69 5.30 14.86 -10.25
N SER A 70 5.51 15.82 -11.13
CA SER A 70 6.03 17.15 -10.82
C SER A 70 5.26 18.22 -11.56
N VAL A 71 5.34 19.48 -11.10
CA VAL A 71 4.73 20.63 -11.77
C VAL A 71 5.17 20.72 -13.23
N GLU A 72 6.44 20.41 -13.53
CA GLU A 72 6.96 20.38 -14.91
C GLU A 72 6.28 19.28 -15.74
N SER A 73 6.04 18.11 -15.15
CA SER A 73 5.39 16.99 -15.85
C SER A 73 3.92 17.27 -16.19
N LEU A 74 3.24 18.11 -15.40
CA LEU A 74 1.86 18.52 -15.64
C LEU A 74 1.71 19.34 -16.93
N ASN A 75 2.72 20.11 -17.30
CA ASN A 75 2.69 20.90 -18.54
C ASN A 75 2.58 20.01 -19.79
N GLY A 76 3.03 18.76 -19.71
CA GLY A 76 2.89 17.76 -20.78
C GLY A 76 1.54 17.05 -20.83
N MET A 77 0.67 17.24 -19.84
CA MET A 77 -0.65 16.59 -19.76
C MET A 77 -1.67 17.30 -20.63
N THR A 78 -1.89 16.77 -21.83
CA THR A 78 -2.86 17.27 -22.83
C THR A 78 -4.03 16.30 -22.96
N SER A 79 -5.13 16.73 -23.58
CA SER A 79 -6.25 15.85 -23.93
C SER A 79 -5.80 14.61 -24.73
N ALA A 80 -4.82 14.77 -25.60
CA ALA A 80 -4.28 13.66 -26.39
C ALA A 80 -3.59 12.62 -25.52
N VAL A 81 -2.79 13.04 -24.54
CA VAL A 81 -2.11 12.16 -23.57
C VAL A 81 -3.12 11.44 -22.68
N ALA A 82 -4.11 12.17 -22.15
CA ALA A 82 -5.17 11.58 -21.32
C ALA A 82 -6.00 10.55 -22.09
N ARG A 83 -6.42 10.83 -23.32
CA ARG A 83 -7.15 9.87 -24.18
C ARG A 83 -6.31 8.66 -24.53
N ARG A 84 -5.02 8.86 -24.80
CA ARG A 84 -4.10 7.73 -25.06
C ARG A 84 -3.99 6.83 -23.84
N PHE A 85 -3.84 7.40 -22.64
CA PHE A 85 -3.81 6.64 -21.39
C PHE A 85 -5.10 5.83 -21.21
N LEU A 86 -6.26 6.45 -21.39
CA LEU A 86 -7.56 5.77 -21.32
C LEU A 86 -7.65 4.64 -22.35
N THR A 87 -7.19 4.85 -23.58
CA THR A 87 -7.20 3.81 -24.63
C THR A 87 -6.26 2.65 -24.31
N ASP A 88 -5.10 2.93 -23.76
CA ASP A 88 -4.07 1.93 -23.50
C ASP A 88 -4.34 1.09 -22.24
N TYR A 89 -4.93 1.69 -21.21
CA TYR A 89 -5.05 1.06 -19.88
C TYR A 89 -6.47 0.76 -19.44
N TYR A 90 -7.48 1.50 -19.90
CA TYR A 90 -8.90 1.24 -19.59
C TYR A 90 -9.47 0.22 -20.56
N THR A 91 -9.04 -1.01 -20.44
CA THR A 91 -9.42 -2.12 -21.30
C THR A 91 -10.11 -3.22 -20.49
N PRO A 92 -11.03 -4.00 -21.07
CA PRO A 92 -11.76 -5.06 -20.35
C PRO A 92 -10.86 -6.04 -19.61
N GLY A 93 -9.70 -6.39 -20.17
CA GLY A 93 -8.75 -7.31 -19.52
C GLY A 93 -7.92 -6.70 -18.37
N ASN A 94 -7.99 -5.38 -18.19
CA ASN A 94 -7.24 -4.66 -17.13
C ASN A 94 -8.17 -4.02 -16.09
N MET A 95 -9.47 -4.33 -16.12
CA MET A 95 -10.47 -3.73 -15.25
C MET A 95 -11.36 -4.78 -14.62
N VAL A 96 -11.86 -4.50 -13.43
CA VAL A 96 -12.87 -5.29 -12.75
C VAL A 96 -14.02 -4.37 -12.35
N PHE A 97 -15.23 -4.76 -12.69
CA PHE A 97 -16.43 -4.19 -12.13
C PHE A 97 -16.90 -5.05 -10.96
N PHE A 98 -17.05 -4.44 -9.82
CA PHE A 98 -17.55 -5.08 -8.59
C PHE A 98 -18.81 -4.37 -8.12
N PHE A 99 -19.84 -5.14 -7.76
CA PHE A 99 -21.08 -4.64 -7.17
C PHE A 99 -21.41 -5.42 -5.91
N MET A 100 -21.75 -4.70 -4.86
CA MET A 100 -22.28 -5.25 -3.62
C MET A 100 -23.61 -4.57 -3.26
N GLY A 101 -24.63 -5.35 -3.03
CA GLY A 101 -25.97 -4.86 -2.70
C GLY A 101 -27.05 -5.91 -2.86
N ALA A 102 -28.30 -5.53 -2.58
CA ALA A 102 -29.46 -6.44 -2.59
C ALA A 102 -30.06 -6.69 -4.00
N THR A 103 -29.52 -6.06 -5.06
CA THR A 103 -30.04 -6.24 -6.41
C THR A 103 -29.71 -7.65 -6.93
N PRO A 104 -30.66 -8.40 -7.52
CA PRO A 104 -30.41 -9.71 -8.06
C PRO A 104 -29.28 -9.71 -9.10
N PHE A 105 -28.38 -10.70 -9.04
CA PHE A 105 -27.19 -10.80 -9.90
C PHE A 105 -27.51 -10.69 -11.39
N ALA A 106 -28.56 -11.37 -11.85
CA ALA A 106 -28.98 -11.33 -13.26
C ALA A 106 -29.27 -9.91 -13.75
N ARG A 107 -29.88 -9.07 -12.90
CA ARG A 107 -30.14 -7.66 -13.22
C ARG A 107 -28.86 -6.85 -13.26
N VAL A 108 -27.96 -7.05 -12.29
CA VAL A 108 -26.65 -6.38 -12.27
C VAL A 108 -25.86 -6.74 -13.51
N LYS A 109 -25.81 -8.03 -13.87
CA LYS A 109 -25.13 -8.54 -15.07
C LYS A 109 -25.69 -7.88 -16.34
N ALA A 110 -27.01 -7.87 -16.52
CA ALA A 110 -27.64 -7.26 -17.71
C ALA A 110 -27.34 -5.76 -17.84
N LEU A 111 -27.29 -5.03 -16.71
CA LEU A 111 -26.92 -3.61 -16.69
C LEU A 111 -25.43 -3.43 -17.02
N ALA A 112 -24.54 -4.27 -16.47
CA ALA A 112 -23.13 -4.25 -16.77
C ALA A 112 -22.86 -4.51 -18.28
N GLU A 113 -23.50 -5.52 -18.84
CA GLU A 113 -23.44 -5.81 -20.28
C GLU A 113 -23.93 -4.63 -21.13
N ARG A 114 -25.02 -3.98 -20.70
CA ARG A 114 -25.58 -2.83 -21.42
C ARG A 114 -24.66 -1.60 -21.42
N TYR A 115 -24.12 -1.24 -20.27
CA TYR A 115 -23.41 0.05 -20.08
C TYR A 115 -21.88 -0.08 -20.18
N LEU A 116 -21.30 -1.23 -19.80
CA LEU A 116 -19.85 -1.48 -19.84
C LEU A 116 -19.44 -2.36 -21.03
N GLY A 117 -20.39 -3.15 -21.60
CA GLY A 117 -20.09 -4.04 -22.73
C GLY A 117 -19.67 -3.35 -24.03
N ARG A 118 -19.85 -2.02 -24.10
CA ARG A 118 -19.34 -1.19 -25.22
C ARG A 118 -17.83 -0.94 -25.15
N LEU A 119 -17.18 -1.22 -24.02
CA LEU A 119 -15.73 -1.18 -23.88
C LEU A 119 -15.10 -2.29 -24.72
N ASN A 120 -14.78 -1.98 -25.96
CA ASN A 120 -14.16 -2.92 -26.90
C ASN A 120 -12.75 -2.45 -27.27
N ARG A 121 -11.86 -2.41 -26.29
CA ARG A 121 -10.46 -2.03 -26.47
C ARG A 121 -9.58 -3.25 -26.25
N PRO A 122 -8.64 -3.55 -27.16
CA PRO A 122 -7.74 -4.69 -26.96
C PRO A 122 -6.82 -4.43 -25.76
N THR A 123 -6.71 -5.41 -24.89
CA THR A 123 -5.78 -5.34 -23.76
C THR A 123 -4.36 -5.52 -24.27
N LYS A 124 -3.51 -4.53 -24.07
CA LYS A 124 -2.08 -4.62 -24.38
C LYS A 124 -1.37 -5.40 -23.28
N ALA A 125 -0.45 -6.29 -23.67
CA ALA A 125 0.44 -6.91 -22.72
C ALA A 125 1.32 -5.85 -22.06
N MET A 126 1.31 -5.80 -20.73
CA MET A 126 2.18 -4.92 -19.97
C MET A 126 3.57 -5.53 -19.84
N ASN A 127 4.56 -4.91 -20.46
CA ASN A 127 5.95 -5.32 -20.33
C ASN A 127 6.53 -4.67 -19.05
N ARG A 128 6.39 -5.36 -17.93
CA ARG A 128 6.95 -4.93 -16.65
C ARG A 128 8.40 -5.35 -16.54
N ARG A 129 9.25 -4.42 -16.12
CA ARG A 129 10.64 -4.72 -15.79
C ARG A 129 10.76 -4.78 -14.27
N LEU A 130 11.32 -5.89 -13.77
CA LEU A 130 11.63 -6.02 -12.37
C LEU A 130 12.61 -4.92 -11.95
N PRO A 131 12.41 -4.28 -10.79
CA PRO A 131 13.36 -3.30 -10.27
C PRO A 131 14.72 -3.97 -10.02
N SER A 132 15.80 -3.35 -10.50
CA SER A 132 17.16 -3.83 -10.20
C SER A 132 17.42 -3.73 -8.69
N PRO A 133 18.17 -4.65 -8.08
CA PRO A 133 18.60 -4.53 -6.70
C PRO A 133 19.38 -3.20 -6.48
N VAL A 134 19.05 -2.50 -5.41
CA VAL A 134 19.76 -1.32 -4.94
C VAL A 134 20.42 -1.69 -3.61
N PRO A 135 21.71 -1.37 -3.39
CA PRO A 135 22.33 -1.57 -2.08
C PRO A 135 21.58 -0.82 -0.97
N ALA A 136 21.59 -1.39 0.23
CA ALA A 136 21.03 -0.69 1.38
C ALA A 136 21.76 0.66 1.59
N PHE A 137 20.98 1.67 1.95
CA PHE A 137 21.48 3.04 2.11
C PHE A 137 21.05 3.63 3.47
N THR A 138 21.80 4.62 3.90
CA THR A 138 21.38 5.55 4.97
C THR A 138 21.56 6.96 4.43
N ARG A 139 20.47 7.74 4.41
CA ARG A 139 20.48 9.14 3.98
C ARG A 139 19.79 10.02 5.02
N THR A 140 20.39 11.18 5.27
CA THR A 140 19.79 12.25 6.05
C THR A 140 19.58 13.45 5.13
N ILE A 141 18.39 14.02 5.18
CA ILE A 141 18.01 15.21 4.41
C ILE A 141 17.61 16.28 5.41
N GLY A 142 18.32 17.40 5.38
CA GLY A 142 17.97 18.59 6.18
C GLY A 142 16.64 19.16 5.68
N ARG A 143 15.65 19.22 6.55
CA ARG A 143 14.36 19.88 6.33
C ARG A 143 14.04 20.67 7.59
N ASP A 144 13.49 21.86 7.42
CA ASP A 144 13.06 22.70 8.55
C ASP A 144 11.77 22.15 9.17
N THR A 145 11.89 21.03 9.89
CA THR A 145 10.79 20.34 10.56
C THR A 145 10.93 20.41 12.07
N HIS A 146 9.79 20.49 12.78
CA HIS A 146 9.79 20.49 14.25
C HIS A 146 10.21 19.15 14.88
N GLN A 147 10.19 18.07 14.09
CA GLN A 147 10.52 16.71 14.52
C GLN A 147 11.35 16.02 13.45
N SER A 148 12.20 15.08 13.88
CA SER A 148 12.80 14.14 12.95
C SER A 148 11.76 13.11 12.50
N HIS A 149 11.71 12.88 11.20
CA HIS A 149 10.95 11.79 10.61
C HIS A 149 11.91 10.72 10.12
N VAL A 150 11.68 9.48 10.49
CA VAL A 150 12.58 8.37 10.15
C VAL A 150 11.79 7.26 9.50
N ILE A 151 12.28 6.79 8.35
CA ILE A 151 11.84 5.56 7.73
C ILE A 151 13.01 4.56 7.69
N ILE A 152 12.74 3.34 8.14
CA ILE A 152 13.65 2.20 8.05
C ILE A 152 12.90 1.10 7.31
N GLY A 153 13.49 0.57 6.23
CA GLY A 153 12.76 -0.42 5.45
C GLY A 153 13.64 -1.17 4.45
N ALA A 154 13.04 -2.10 3.76
CA ALA A 154 13.67 -2.94 2.76
C ALA A 154 12.69 -3.31 1.65
N ARG A 155 13.21 -3.80 0.53
CA ARG A 155 12.38 -4.55 -0.42
C ARG A 155 11.79 -5.77 0.26
N ALA A 156 10.55 -6.08 -0.09
CA ALA A 156 9.80 -7.17 0.49
C ALA A 156 9.18 -8.06 -0.60
N TYR A 157 8.38 -9.01 -0.17
CA TYR A 157 7.76 -10.00 -1.04
C TYR A 157 6.65 -9.40 -1.90
N ASP A 158 6.58 -9.90 -3.13
CA ASP A 158 5.49 -9.59 -4.04
C ASP A 158 4.15 -10.24 -3.61
N LEU A 159 3.09 -9.95 -4.37
CA LEU A 159 1.73 -10.45 -4.09
C LEU A 159 1.61 -11.98 -4.14
N HIS A 160 2.48 -12.66 -4.88
CA HIS A 160 2.38 -14.10 -5.15
C HIS A 160 3.33 -14.93 -4.26
N ASP A 161 4.29 -14.27 -3.57
CA ASP A 161 5.23 -14.96 -2.69
C ASP A 161 4.50 -15.60 -1.50
N PRO A 162 4.65 -16.90 -1.25
CA PRO A 162 3.99 -17.59 -0.13
C PRO A 162 4.41 -17.06 1.25
N ARG A 163 5.63 -16.51 1.39
CA ARG A 163 6.18 -15.94 2.63
C ARG A 163 5.50 -14.63 3.03
N ARG A 164 4.84 -13.97 2.07
CA ARG A 164 4.14 -12.70 2.31
C ARG A 164 3.15 -12.79 3.49
N ARG A 165 2.48 -13.93 3.69
CA ARG A 165 1.52 -14.09 4.80
C ARG A 165 2.20 -14.04 6.15
N ALA A 166 3.36 -14.70 6.28
CA ALA A 166 4.17 -14.65 7.48
C ALA A 166 4.69 -13.22 7.72
N LEU A 167 5.09 -12.52 6.67
CA LEU A 167 5.49 -11.11 6.76
C LEU A 167 4.35 -10.22 7.26
N LEU A 168 3.13 -10.39 6.77
CA LEU A 168 1.98 -9.60 7.24
C LEU A 168 1.67 -9.83 8.72
N LEU A 169 1.78 -11.08 9.20
CA LEU A 169 1.63 -11.39 10.62
C LEU A 169 2.78 -10.81 11.45
N LEU A 170 4.01 -10.90 10.95
CA LEU A 170 5.19 -10.32 11.60
C LEU A 170 5.08 -8.80 11.68
N ASN A 171 4.65 -8.16 10.61
CA ASN A 171 4.40 -6.71 10.55
C ASN A 171 3.33 -6.29 11.57
N ASN A 172 2.23 -7.01 11.64
CA ASN A 172 1.17 -6.73 12.62
C ASN A 172 1.67 -6.83 14.06
N LEU A 173 2.50 -7.83 14.36
CA LEU A 173 3.13 -7.98 15.68
C LEU A 173 4.12 -6.85 15.96
N LEU A 174 4.93 -6.44 14.97
CA LEU A 174 6.01 -5.48 15.13
C LEU A 174 5.50 -4.06 15.32
N GLY A 175 4.72 -3.53 14.40
CA GLY A 175 4.25 -2.14 14.39
C GLY A 175 2.86 -1.99 13.78
N GLY A 176 2.02 -3.04 13.85
CA GLY A 176 0.62 -2.97 13.42
C GLY A 176 -0.22 -2.03 14.30
N PRO A 177 -1.51 -1.85 13.98
CA PRO A 177 -2.37 -0.81 14.57
C PRO A 177 -2.69 -1.03 16.06
N GLY A 178 -2.32 -2.17 16.63
CA GLY A 178 -2.53 -2.45 18.05
C GLY A 178 -1.55 -1.71 18.96
N MET A 179 -2.04 -1.08 20.04
CA MET A 179 -1.21 -0.41 21.04
C MET A 179 -0.19 -1.35 21.72
N ASN A 180 -0.43 -2.64 21.66
CA ASN A 180 0.44 -3.70 22.17
C ASN A 180 1.50 -4.17 21.17
N SER A 181 1.61 -3.55 19.99
CA SER A 181 2.66 -3.87 19.03
C SER A 181 4.05 -3.59 19.63
N VAL A 182 5.04 -4.37 19.20
CA VAL A 182 6.39 -4.36 19.79
C VAL A 182 7.01 -2.96 19.79
N LEU A 183 6.93 -2.26 18.67
CA LEU A 183 7.50 -0.91 18.55
C LEU A 183 6.72 0.11 19.36
N ASN A 184 5.38 0.06 19.33
CA ASN A 184 4.56 0.98 20.13
C ASN A 184 4.87 0.84 21.63
N VAL A 185 4.92 -0.40 22.14
CA VAL A 185 5.28 -0.66 23.54
C VAL A 185 6.73 -0.20 23.85
N SER A 186 7.67 -0.46 22.92
CA SER A 186 9.09 -0.16 23.16
C SER A 186 9.43 1.32 23.12
N LEU A 187 8.89 2.06 22.13
CA LEU A 187 9.25 3.46 21.89
C LEU A 187 8.27 4.43 22.53
N ARG A 188 6.95 4.14 22.45
CA ARG A 188 5.92 5.04 22.94
C ARG A 188 5.53 4.77 24.39
N GLU A 189 4.96 3.59 24.68
CA GLU A 189 4.35 3.32 25.99
C GLU A 189 5.38 3.33 27.14
N LYS A 190 6.54 2.72 26.93
CA LYS A 190 7.57 2.60 27.97
C LYS A 190 8.47 3.84 28.10
N ARG A 191 8.62 4.64 27.03
CA ARG A 191 9.65 5.69 26.98
C ARG A 191 9.13 7.07 26.58
N GLY A 192 7.99 7.14 25.88
CA GLY A 192 7.42 8.41 25.42
C GLY A 192 8.27 9.13 24.38
N TYR A 193 9.15 8.44 23.66
CA TYR A 193 10.05 9.04 22.67
C TYR A 193 9.38 9.39 21.35
N VAL A 194 8.25 8.74 21.04
CA VAL A 194 7.53 8.93 19.78
C VAL A 194 6.04 9.14 20.03
N TYR A 195 5.41 9.98 19.23
CA TYR A 195 3.95 10.09 19.20
C TYR A 195 3.32 9.02 18.33
N THR A 196 3.97 8.72 17.20
CA THR A 196 3.53 7.71 16.24
C THR A 196 4.71 6.82 15.89
N VAL A 197 4.46 5.52 15.88
CA VAL A 197 5.35 4.50 15.33
C VAL A 197 4.50 3.42 14.69
N GLU A 198 4.81 3.09 13.47
CA GLU A 198 4.09 2.06 12.73
C GLU A 198 5.03 1.26 11.83
N SER A 199 4.60 0.08 11.44
CA SER A 199 5.22 -0.66 10.35
C SER A 199 4.18 -1.06 9.31
N SER A 200 4.57 -1.03 8.05
CA SER A 200 3.69 -1.34 6.93
C SER A 200 4.34 -2.28 5.92
N VAL A 201 3.51 -2.98 5.17
CA VAL A 201 3.90 -3.84 4.05
C VAL A 201 3.06 -3.50 2.85
N THR A 202 3.68 -3.01 1.80
CA THR A 202 3.06 -2.85 0.49
C THR A 202 3.58 -3.94 -0.43
N SER A 203 2.67 -4.75 -1.00
CA SER A 203 3.04 -5.77 -1.98
C SER A 203 2.52 -5.37 -3.35
N TYR A 204 3.43 -5.24 -4.29
CA TYR A 204 3.17 -5.07 -5.72
C TYR A 204 3.09 -6.44 -6.41
N THR A 205 2.76 -6.50 -7.69
CA THR A 205 2.66 -7.76 -8.45
C THR A 205 4.01 -8.45 -8.68
N ASP A 206 5.11 -7.72 -8.56
CA ASP A 206 6.45 -8.12 -8.95
C ASP A 206 7.52 -7.78 -7.90
N THR A 207 7.15 -7.12 -6.82
CA THR A 207 8.03 -6.77 -5.69
C THR A 207 7.19 -6.38 -4.48
N GLY A 208 7.83 -5.92 -3.41
CA GLY A 208 7.18 -5.35 -2.24
C GLY A 208 8.08 -4.40 -1.49
N VAL A 209 7.51 -3.71 -0.53
CA VAL A 209 8.20 -2.80 0.41
C VAL A 209 7.74 -3.12 1.82
N PHE A 210 8.68 -3.21 2.73
CA PHE A 210 8.45 -3.19 4.18
C PHE A 210 9.04 -1.90 4.73
N THR A 211 8.28 -1.19 5.56
CA THR A 211 8.74 0.03 6.21
C THR A 211 8.38 0.06 7.69
N ILE A 212 9.22 0.73 8.47
CA ILE A 212 8.95 1.21 9.82
C ILE A 212 9.09 2.72 9.76
N TYR A 213 8.08 3.44 10.19
CA TYR A 213 8.09 4.89 10.30
C TYR A 213 7.91 5.32 11.76
N PHE A 214 8.60 6.37 12.16
CA PHE A 214 8.33 7.07 13.41
C PHE A 214 8.72 8.55 13.31
N GLY A 215 7.97 9.38 14.05
CA GLY A 215 8.31 10.79 14.31
C GLY A 215 8.77 10.97 15.76
N THR A 216 9.85 11.70 15.97
CA THR A 216 10.47 11.91 17.29
C THR A 216 11.15 13.27 17.38
N ASP A 217 11.41 13.76 18.59
CA ASP A 217 12.23 14.94 18.77
C ASP A 217 13.66 14.70 18.28
N HIS A 218 14.31 15.72 17.71
CA HIS A 218 15.65 15.60 17.12
C HIS A 218 16.68 14.95 18.06
N HIS A 219 16.64 15.27 19.37
CA HIS A 219 17.58 14.74 20.35
C HIS A 219 17.37 13.25 20.68
N ASP A 220 16.22 12.67 20.35
CA ASP A 220 15.89 11.25 20.58
C ASP A 220 15.99 10.37 19.34
N THR A 221 16.24 10.96 18.14
CA THR A 221 16.31 10.24 16.85
C THR A 221 17.21 9.01 16.93
N ARG A 222 18.46 9.19 17.39
CA ARG A 222 19.41 8.07 17.49
C ARG A 222 18.97 7.00 18.47
N ARG A 223 18.42 7.39 19.62
CA ARG A 223 17.91 6.45 20.63
C ARG A 223 16.75 5.61 20.08
N CYS A 224 15.85 6.23 19.32
CA CYS A 224 14.74 5.54 18.67
C CYS A 224 15.25 4.54 17.62
N ILE A 225 16.20 4.92 16.77
CA ILE A 225 16.83 4.03 15.79
C ILE A 225 17.47 2.82 16.49
N ASP A 226 18.22 3.03 17.56
CA ASP A 226 18.88 1.95 18.31
C ASP A 226 17.85 1.01 18.96
N LEU A 227 16.72 1.54 19.44
CA LEU A 227 15.61 0.73 19.96
C LEU A 227 14.95 -0.11 18.88
N VAL A 228 14.66 0.48 17.71
CA VAL A 228 14.12 -0.27 16.56
C VAL A 228 15.06 -1.41 16.19
N ARG A 229 16.34 -1.13 15.98
CA ARG A 229 17.36 -2.14 15.66
C ARG A 229 17.41 -3.26 16.69
N ARG A 230 17.31 -2.94 17.97
CA ARG A 230 17.28 -3.94 19.06
C ARG A 230 16.05 -4.85 18.98
N GLU A 231 14.87 -4.30 18.70
CA GLU A 231 13.66 -5.10 18.56
C GLU A 231 13.72 -5.98 17.30
N LEU A 232 14.23 -5.45 16.18
CA LEU A 232 14.44 -6.23 14.96
C LEU A 232 15.44 -7.38 15.18
N LYS A 233 16.55 -7.10 15.85
CA LYS A 233 17.54 -8.12 16.23
C LYS A 233 16.88 -9.22 17.08
N ARG A 234 16.07 -8.85 18.07
CA ARG A 234 15.35 -9.79 18.91
C ARG A 234 14.41 -10.70 18.09
N LEU A 235 13.71 -10.17 17.11
CA LEU A 235 12.82 -10.96 16.24
C LEU A 235 13.59 -11.92 15.34
N ARG A 236 14.82 -11.59 14.95
CA ARG A 236 15.70 -12.45 14.14
C ARG A 236 16.37 -13.55 14.96
N GLU A 237 16.65 -13.29 16.24
CA GLU A 237 17.40 -14.24 17.09
C GLU A 237 16.50 -15.10 17.99
N GLN A 238 15.29 -14.64 18.29
CA GLN A 238 14.41 -15.30 19.25
C GLN A 238 13.12 -15.79 18.59
N ARG A 239 12.99 -17.09 18.53
CA ARG A 239 11.74 -17.74 18.12
C ARG A 239 10.60 -17.33 19.06
N LEU A 240 9.43 -16.99 18.49
CA LEU A 240 8.26 -16.70 19.30
C LEU A 240 7.79 -17.95 20.07
N SER A 241 7.45 -17.73 21.35
CA SER A 241 6.83 -18.81 22.14
C SER A 241 5.45 -19.17 21.58
N PRO A 242 4.98 -20.42 21.77
CA PRO A 242 3.67 -20.85 21.30
C PRO A 242 2.52 -19.93 21.77
N ALA A 243 2.59 -19.46 23.01
CA ALA A 243 1.58 -18.53 23.56
C ALA A 243 1.56 -17.17 22.86
N LYS A 244 2.75 -16.59 22.58
CA LYS A 244 2.86 -15.32 21.86
C LYS A 244 2.41 -15.45 20.42
N LEU A 245 2.78 -16.53 19.73
CA LEU A 245 2.33 -16.79 18.36
C LEU A 245 0.81 -16.93 18.30
N ALA A 246 0.21 -17.73 19.20
CA ALA A 246 -1.24 -17.88 19.25
C ALA A 246 -1.96 -16.55 19.54
N ALA A 247 -1.41 -15.71 20.42
CA ALA A 247 -1.97 -14.38 20.69
C ALA A 247 -1.89 -13.47 19.45
N ALA A 248 -0.75 -13.43 18.76
CA ALA A 248 -0.56 -12.66 17.54
C ALA A 248 -1.53 -13.07 16.42
N LYS A 249 -1.72 -14.38 16.21
CA LYS A 249 -2.68 -14.91 15.24
C LYS A 249 -4.11 -14.51 15.56
N ARG A 250 -4.56 -14.70 16.82
CA ARG A 250 -5.91 -14.31 17.25
C ARG A 250 -6.16 -12.81 17.05
N GLN A 251 -5.17 -11.97 17.41
CA GLN A 251 -5.28 -10.53 17.22
C GLN A 251 -5.39 -10.17 15.74
N PHE A 252 -4.54 -10.75 14.89
CA PHE A 252 -4.54 -10.48 13.47
C PHE A 252 -5.84 -10.92 12.79
N ILE A 253 -6.35 -12.12 13.12
CA ILE A 253 -7.64 -12.61 12.60
C ILE A 253 -8.77 -11.70 13.07
N GLY A 254 -8.83 -11.36 14.37
CA GLY A 254 -9.86 -10.46 14.90
C GLY A 254 -9.86 -9.06 14.26
N GLN A 255 -8.68 -8.52 13.95
CA GLN A 255 -8.59 -7.25 13.22
C GLN A 255 -9.12 -7.35 11.79
N ILE A 256 -8.86 -8.47 11.10
CA ILE A 256 -9.43 -8.74 9.77
C ILE A 256 -10.96 -8.84 9.88
N GLU A 257 -11.48 -9.59 10.86
CA GLU A 257 -12.92 -9.72 11.08
C GLU A 257 -13.59 -8.37 11.33
N VAL A 258 -13.05 -7.55 12.22
CA VAL A 258 -13.57 -6.19 12.50
C VAL A 258 -13.53 -5.31 11.24
N SER A 259 -12.51 -5.44 10.39
CA SER A 259 -12.41 -4.67 9.14
C SER A 259 -13.53 -4.99 8.14
N THR A 260 -14.20 -6.16 8.29
CA THR A 260 -15.32 -6.57 7.43
C THR A 260 -16.67 -6.00 7.82
N ASP A 261 -16.78 -5.33 8.96
CA ASP A 261 -18.00 -4.64 9.36
C ASP A 261 -18.31 -3.44 8.44
N ASN A 262 -17.29 -2.90 7.80
CA ASN A 262 -17.45 -1.86 6.80
C ASN A 262 -17.64 -2.45 5.39
N SER A 263 -18.87 -2.37 4.88
CA SER A 263 -19.25 -2.90 3.56
C SER A 263 -18.44 -2.31 2.40
N GLU A 264 -18.04 -1.05 2.48
CA GLU A 264 -17.23 -0.40 1.43
C GLU A 264 -15.81 -0.98 1.40
N ASN A 265 -15.18 -1.17 2.57
CA ASN A 265 -13.88 -1.82 2.68
C ASN A 265 -13.92 -3.24 2.14
N VAL A 266 -14.97 -3.99 2.44
CA VAL A 266 -15.18 -5.35 1.91
C VAL A 266 -15.30 -5.33 0.39
N ALA A 267 -16.13 -4.43 -0.16
CA ALA A 267 -16.32 -4.31 -1.61
C ALA A 267 -15.00 -4.00 -2.33
N LEU A 268 -14.23 -3.02 -1.83
CA LEU A 268 -12.93 -2.66 -2.37
C LEU A 268 -11.92 -3.81 -2.26
N ALA A 269 -11.87 -4.49 -1.13
CA ALA A 269 -10.96 -5.62 -0.90
C ALA A 269 -11.27 -6.79 -1.85
N LEU A 270 -12.55 -7.15 -2.03
CA LEU A 270 -12.97 -8.21 -2.95
C LEU A 270 -12.71 -7.84 -4.40
N GLY A 271 -13.02 -6.60 -4.82
CA GLY A 271 -12.72 -6.11 -6.17
C GLY A 271 -11.23 -6.15 -6.48
N LYS A 272 -10.39 -5.64 -5.57
CA LYS A 272 -8.92 -5.68 -5.69
C LYS A 272 -8.39 -7.12 -5.72
N SER A 273 -8.93 -8.01 -4.87
CA SER A 273 -8.54 -9.42 -4.86
C SER A 273 -8.86 -10.11 -6.18
N PHE A 274 -10.06 -9.88 -6.71
CA PHE A 274 -10.44 -10.46 -8.00
C PHE A 274 -9.59 -9.92 -9.15
N LEU A 275 -9.29 -8.61 -9.18
CA LEU A 275 -8.40 -8.02 -10.19
C LEU A 275 -6.99 -8.64 -10.16
N ARG A 276 -6.47 -8.93 -8.98
CA ARG A 276 -5.09 -9.42 -8.79
C ARG A 276 -4.93 -10.92 -8.95
N TYR A 277 -5.94 -11.70 -8.49
CA TYR A 277 -5.84 -13.16 -8.37
C TYR A 277 -6.89 -13.92 -9.19
N GLY A 278 -7.83 -13.22 -9.85
CA GLY A 278 -8.99 -13.84 -10.50
C GLY A 278 -9.96 -14.53 -9.54
N ARG A 279 -9.75 -14.36 -8.24
CA ARG A 279 -10.57 -14.96 -7.16
C ARG A 279 -10.47 -14.12 -5.89
N PHE A 280 -11.34 -14.41 -4.94
CA PHE A 280 -11.25 -13.92 -3.57
C PHE A 280 -11.32 -15.09 -2.59
N ASP A 281 -10.63 -14.93 -1.47
CA ASP A 281 -10.66 -15.92 -0.39
C ASP A 281 -11.73 -15.48 0.64
N SER A 282 -12.45 -16.45 1.18
CA SER A 282 -13.37 -16.22 2.32
C SER A 282 -12.57 -15.90 3.60
N LEU A 283 -13.23 -15.26 4.57
CA LEU A 283 -12.62 -15.01 5.88
C LEU A 283 -12.12 -16.30 6.54
N ALA A 284 -12.90 -17.37 6.43
CA ALA A 284 -12.52 -18.68 6.97
C ALA A 284 -11.24 -19.24 6.32
N GLU A 285 -11.06 -19.03 5.01
CA GLU A 285 -9.84 -19.43 4.29
C GLU A 285 -8.65 -18.56 4.70
N ILE A 286 -8.86 -17.25 4.87
CA ILE A 286 -7.80 -16.34 5.35
C ILE A 286 -7.38 -16.75 6.76
N ALA A 287 -8.33 -16.93 7.68
CA ALA A 287 -8.07 -17.35 9.06
C ALA A 287 -7.33 -18.70 9.10
N ARG A 288 -7.78 -19.69 8.33
CA ARG A 288 -7.11 -21.00 8.23
C ARG A 288 -5.65 -20.88 7.78
N ARG A 289 -5.36 -19.99 6.81
CA ARG A 289 -3.99 -19.77 6.34
C ARG A 289 -3.13 -19.04 7.36
N VAL A 290 -3.71 -18.12 8.14
CA VAL A 290 -3.01 -17.48 9.26
C VAL A 290 -2.68 -18.50 10.35
N GLU A 291 -3.61 -19.41 10.66
CA GLU A 291 -3.38 -20.46 11.65
C GLU A 291 -2.27 -21.45 11.25
N GLN A 292 -2.00 -21.62 9.97
CA GLN A 292 -0.91 -22.47 9.47
C GLN A 292 0.49 -21.87 9.65
N ILE A 293 0.61 -20.55 9.86
CA ILE A 293 1.91 -19.87 10.01
C ILE A 293 2.59 -20.39 11.29
N THR A 294 3.84 -20.78 11.19
CA THR A 294 4.65 -21.28 12.31
C THR A 294 5.57 -20.19 12.88
N ALA A 295 6.12 -20.43 14.06
CA ALA A 295 7.14 -19.54 14.62
C ALA A 295 8.44 -19.56 13.80
N ASP A 296 8.72 -20.66 13.10
CA ASP A 296 9.87 -20.80 12.21
C ASP A 296 9.68 -20.00 10.92
N ASP A 297 8.44 -19.92 10.39
CA ASP A 297 8.14 -19.06 9.24
C ASP A 297 8.37 -17.58 9.58
N LEU A 298 7.95 -17.13 10.77
CA LEU A 298 8.20 -15.77 11.23
C LEU A 298 9.69 -15.48 11.43
N LEU A 299 10.42 -16.43 12.01
CA LEU A 299 11.87 -16.31 12.21
C LEU A 299 12.62 -16.26 10.87
N ALA A 300 12.23 -17.10 9.91
CA ALA A 300 12.80 -17.12 8.56
C ALA A 300 12.59 -15.78 7.85
N VAL A 301 11.36 -15.26 7.88
CA VAL A 301 11.02 -13.94 7.28
C VAL A 301 11.77 -12.81 7.99
N ALA A 302 11.87 -12.83 9.31
CA ALA A 302 12.63 -11.84 10.06
C ALA A 302 14.12 -11.85 9.66
N ASN A 303 14.73 -13.00 9.48
CA ASN A 303 16.13 -13.11 9.05
C ASN A 303 16.33 -12.72 7.60
N ASP A 304 15.37 -12.97 6.73
CA ASP A 304 15.43 -12.61 5.30
C ASP A 304 15.35 -11.09 5.09
N LEU A 305 14.50 -10.37 5.84
CA LEU A 305 14.18 -8.97 5.56
C LEU A 305 14.71 -7.95 6.57
N LEU A 306 14.94 -8.35 7.82
CA LEU A 306 15.23 -7.41 8.91
C LEU A 306 16.72 -7.37 9.30
N SER A 307 17.62 -7.88 8.46
CA SER A 307 19.05 -7.78 8.71
C SER A 307 19.57 -6.37 8.41
N GLU A 308 20.62 -5.93 9.08
CA GLU A 308 21.18 -4.59 8.87
C GLU A 308 21.67 -4.37 7.44
N GLU A 309 22.12 -5.43 6.76
CA GLU A 309 22.56 -5.40 5.37
C GLU A 309 21.41 -5.20 4.36
N GLN A 310 20.17 -5.52 4.76
CA GLN A 310 18.98 -5.37 3.92
C GLN A 310 18.26 -4.04 4.16
N LEU A 311 18.41 -3.46 5.35
CA LEU A 311 17.64 -2.30 5.77
C LEU A 311 18.26 -1.00 5.26
N SER A 312 17.48 -0.27 4.50
CA SER A 312 17.74 1.13 4.14
C SER A 312 17.10 2.07 5.14
N MET A 313 17.64 3.30 5.26
CA MET A 313 17.12 4.30 6.17
C MET A 313 17.15 5.68 5.54
N LEU A 314 16.04 6.41 5.69
CA LEU A 314 15.92 7.83 5.34
C LEU A 314 15.50 8.60 6.58
N ILE A 315 16.17 9.73 6.82
CA ILE A 315 15.95 10.61 7.98
C ILE A 315 15.73 12.03 7.46
N TYR A 316 14.67 12.68 7.93
CA TYR A 316 14.47 14.13 7.86
C TYR A 316 14.81 14.75 9.21
N GLU A 317 15.68 15.76 9.20
CA GLU A 317 16.12 16.54 10.37
C GLU A 317 16.05 18.01 10.07
#